data_5f51ca548f57a0747b4f58419031f55f
#
_entry.id   5f51ca548f57a0747b4f58419031f55f
#
_cell.length_a   1.000
_cell.length_b   1.000
_cell.length_c   1.000
_cell.angle_alpha   90.00
_cell.angle_beta   90.00
_cell.angle_gamma   90.00
#
_symmetry.space_group_name_H-M   'P 1'
#
loop_
_entity.id
_entity.type
_entity.pdbx_description
1 polymer ?
#
loop_
_entity_poly.entity_id
_entity_poly.type
_entity_poly.pdbx_seq_one_letter_code
_entity_poly.pdbx_strand_id
1 'polypeptide(L)'
;LFALNVYSLDTDYKNMFNDFDHSQNSKEIILAQWKSSDNTIFQNTWMQDLVPNNDNNKNKEGSLPLLVEELAGWPKSFPSVDLVNQYLVVDEDGKAKEWDETSYYQNFLAKGGYVSNAIYKNRDNRFYASIAQDSSNYFKNTITMRKKGNLNWASKAAEIWGTPISGYVYRKGVYEAVRLLNSEPTSYHYVLLRLGRSYLNYAEVMLRQNKVNAAIEYINKTRTVHGGLPELPSGLSAEEAWKEYKRERRIELLHENDRYWSLLRWGKADGLEIVKELN
;
A
#
# COMPACT_ATOMS: atom_id res chain seq x y z
N LEU A 1 2.28 4.03 -26.58
CA LEU A 1 2.98 3.31 -25.53
C LEU A 1 2.72 1.81 -25.62
N PHE A 2 1.45 1.37 -25.58
CA PHE A 2 1.10 -0.06 -25.50
C PHE A 2 1.51 -0.87 -26.73
N ALA A 3 1.41 -0.28 -27.93
CA ALA A 3 1.82 -0.93 -29.16
C ALA A 3 3.36 -1.11 -29.33
N LEU A 4 4.15 -0.47 -28.48
CA LEU A 4 5.62 -0.57 -28.57
C LEU A 4 6.15 -1.90 -28.03
N ASN A 5 5.40 -2.59 -27.18
CA ASN A 5 5.79 -3.86 -26.51
C ASN A 5 7.16 -3.84 -25.82
N VAL A 6 7.64 -2.64 -25.40
CA VAL A 6 8.93 -2.51 -24.70
C VAL A 6 8.78 -2.56 -23.18
N TYR A 7 7.56 -2.35 -22.67
CA TYR A 7 7.24 -2.38 -21.25
C TYR A 7 6.28 -3.54 -20.94
N SER A 8 6.41 -4.11 -19.76
CA SER A 8 5.51 -5.12 -19.21
C SER A 8 5.30 -4.88 -17.72
N LEU A 9 4.14 -5.31 -17.18
CA LEU A 9 3.91 -5.25 -15.74
C LEU A 9 4.94 -6.11 -15.00
N ASP A 10 5.42 -5.60 -13.89
CA ASP A 10 6.35 -6.32 -13.01
C ASP A 10 5.55 -7.27 -12.12
N THR A 11 5.86 -8.54 -12.17
CA THR A 11 5.19 -9.56 -11.33
C THR A 11 5.62 -9.50 -9.86
N ASP A 12 6.74 -8.84 -9.58
CA ASP A 12 7.19 -8.57 -8.21
C ASP A 12 6.91 -7.11 -7.83
N TYR A 13 5.62 -6.80 -7.68
CA TYR A 13 5.16 -5.48 -7.30
C TYR A 13 5.85 -4.93 -6.05
N LYS A 14 6.14 -5.79 -5.06
CA LYS A 14 6.82 -5.36 -3.83
C LYS A 14 8.21 -4.83 -4.12
N ASN A 15 9.06 -5.63 -4.78
CA ASN A 15 10.46 -5.28 -5.00
C ASN A 15 10.65 -4.20 -6.06
N MET A 16 9.68 -4.00 -6.95
CA MET A 16 9.66 -2.83 -7.84
C MET A 16 9.73 -1.48 -7.06
N PHE A 17 9.26 -1.44 -5.82
CA PHE A 17 9.28 -0.24 -4.96
C PHE A 17 10.25 -0.34 -3.78
N ASN A 18 10.59 -1.56 -3.34
CA ASN A 18 11.26 -1.80 -2.07
C ASN A 18 12.67 -2.36 -2.21
N ASP A 19 13.15 -2.51 -3.44
CA ASP A 19 14.49 -2.98 -3.75
C ASP A 19 15.09 -2.13 -4.86
N PHE A 20 16.27 -1.55 -4.61
CA PHE A 20 16.90 -0.62 -5.55
C PHE A 20 17.41 -1.35 -6.81
N ASP A 21 18.02 -2.51 -6.63
CA ASP A 21 18.62 -3.26 -7.76
C ASP A 21 17.54 -3.91 -8.62
N HIS A 22 16.48 -4.45 -8.00
CA HIS A 22 15.33 -4.98 -8.73
C HIS A 22 14.66 -3.89 -9.56
N SER A 23 14.43 -2.72 -8.96
CA SER A 23 13.72 -1.63 -9.62
C SER A 23 14.44 -1.09 -10.85
N GLN A 24 15.79 -1.08 -10.86
CA GLN A 24 16.59 -0.68 -12.04
C GLN A 24 16.41 -1.63 -13.24
N ASN A 25 16.02 -2.87 -12.99
CA ASN A 25 15.81 -3.90 -14.01
C ASN A 25 14.31 -4.09 -14.34
N SER A 26 13.41 -3.41 -13.65
CA SER A 26 11.97 -3.52 -13.86
C SER A 26 11.58 -2.98 -15.24
N LYS A 27 10.90 -3.83 -16.01
CA LYS A 27 10.35 -3.43 -17.32
C LYS A 27 9.06 -2.63 -17.22
N GLU A 28 8.56 -2.41 -16.03
CA GLU A 28 7.38 -1.59 -15.81
C GLU A 28 7.72 -0.11 -15.62
N ILE A 29 8.86 0.20 -15.02
CA ILE A 29 9.26 1.57 -14.73
C ILE A 29 9.66 2.28 -16.01
N ILE A 30 8.98 3.38 -16.33
CA ILE A 30 9.24 4.22 -17.51
C ILE A 30 10.15 5.38 -17.10
N LEU A 31 9.90 5.97 -15.92
CA LEU A 31 10.68 7.08 -15.39
C LEU A 31 10.69 7.01 -13.86
N ALA A 32 11.87 7.11 -13.28
CA ALA A 32 12.06 7.24 -11.85
C ALA A 32 13.17 8.24 -11.52
N GLN A 33 13.11 8.78 -10.32
CA GLN A 33 14.21 9.53 -9.73
C GLN A 33 15.11 8.53 -8.98
N TRP A 34 16.38 8.51 -9.33
CA TRP A 34 17.39 7.63 -8.75
C TRP A 34 18.38 8.44 -7.92
N LYS A 35 18.72 7.96 -6.73
CA LYS A 35 19.76 8.55 -5.88
C LYS A 35 20.68 7.46 -5.35
N SER A 36 21.99 7.66 -5.55
CA SER A 36 23.00 6.74 -5.02
C SER A 36 23.32 7.04 -3.56
N SER A 37 23.83 6.02 -2.86
CA SER A 37 24.29 6.13 -1.48
C SER A 37 25.50 7.02 -1.29
N ASP A 38 26.27 7.35 -2.36
CA ASP A 38 27.40 8.26 -2.27
C ASP A 38 26.99 9.67 -1.87
N ASN A 39 25.75 10.05 -2.18
CA ASN A 39 25.21 11.38 -1.94
C ASN A 39 23.95 11.37 -1.06
N THR A 40 23.58 10.22 -0.53
CA THR A 40 22.32 10.08 0.21
C THR A 40 22.47 9.19 1.42
N ILE A 41 21.94 9.65 2.54
CA ILE A 41 21.79 8.90 3.78
C ILE A 41 20.31 8.74 4.10
N PHE A 42 19.95 7.77 4.95
CA PHE A 42 18.55 7.44 5.25
C PHE A 42 17.72 8.65 5.64
N GLN A 43 18.21 9.55 6.51
CA GLN A 43 17.47 10.74 6.96
C GLN A 43 17.13 11.73 5.83
N ASN A 44 17.79 11.63 4.69
CA ASN A 44 17.52 12.47 3.50
C ASN A 44 16.60 11.78 2.49
N THR A 45 16.03 10.65 2.85
CA THR A 45 15.08 9.90 2.02
C THR A 45 13.66 10.09 2.54
N TRP A 46 12.69 9.95 1.65
CA TRP A 46 11.29 9.93 2.06
C TRP A 46 10.90 8.66 2.85
N MET A 47 11.73 7.61 2.79
CA MET A 47 11.54 6.39 3.60
C MET A 47 11.54 6.70 5.09
N GLN A 48 12.33 7.68 5.53
CA GLN A 48 12.36 8.10 6.93
C GLN A 48 10.97 8.56 7.42
N ASP A 49 10.18 9.18 6.55
CA ASP A 49 8.83 9.66 6.87
C ASP A 49 7.79 8.54 6.98
N LEU A 50 8.13 7.31 6.59
CA LEU A 50 7.25 6.14 6.60
C LEU A 50 7.63 5.11 7.67
N VAL A 51 8.91 5.02 8.03
CA VAL A 51 9.41 4.04 8.99
C VAL A 51 9.11 4.49 10.41
N PRO A 52 8.54 3.62 11.27
CA PRO A 52 8.37 3.94 12.68
C PRO A 52 9.69 4.27 13.36
N ASN A 53 9.61 4.98 14.46
CA ASN A 53 10.75 5.14 15.35
C ASN A 53 10.58 4.21 16.55
N ASN A 54 11.59 3.42 16.81
CA ASN A 54 11.60 2.59 17.98
C ASN A 54 13.04 2.29 18.43
N ASP A 55 13.39 2.88 19.55
CA ASP A 55 14.66 2.66 20.23
C ASP A 55 14.53 1.43 21.12
N ASN A 56 15.47 0.48 20.98
CA ASN A 56 15.50 -0.75 21.79
C ASN A 56 15.46 -0.51 23.30
N ASN A 57 15.91 0.66 23.78
CA ASN A 57 15.83 1.02 25.17
C ASN A 57 14.41 1.32 25.65
N LYS A 58 13.52 1.73 24.76
CA LYS A 58 12.13 2.06 25.06
C LYS A 58 11.21 0.85 25.10
N ASN A 59 11.65 -0.28 24.51
CA ASN A 59 10.89 -1.54 24.46
C ASN A 59 11.01 -2.40 25.72
N LYS A 60 11.74 -1.99 26.73
CA LYS A 60 12.09 -2.86 27.87
C LYS A 60 10.93 -3.16 28.81
N GLU A 61 9.85 -2.38 28.78
CA GLU A 61 8.73 -2.57 29.70
C GLU A 61 7.52 -3.25 29.02
N GLY A 62 7.59 -4.55 28.87
CA GLY A 62 6.40 -5.37 28.58
C GLY A 62 6.07 -5.59 27.12
N SER A 63 6.94 -5.25 26.19
CA SER A 63 6.77 -5.54 24.75
C SER A 63 7.33 -6.92 24.42
N LEU A 64 6.56 -7.75 23.75
CA LEU A 64 7.00 -9.06 23.27
C LEU A 64 6.60 -9.25 21.81
N PRO A 65 7.51 -9.80 20.99
CA PRO A 65 8.95 -9.93 21.17
C PRO A 65 9.67 -8.57 21.08
N LEU A 66 10.87 -8.45 21.65
CA LEU A 66 11.70 -7.26 21.45
C LEU A 66 12.08 -7.13 19.97
N LEU A 67 12.29 -5.90 19.52
CA LEU A 67 12.81 -5.67 18.17
C LEU A 67 14.28 -6.10 18.08
N VAL A 68 14.60 -6.85 17.04
CA VAL A 68 15.98 -7.27 16.71
C VAL A 68 16.72 -6.12 16.03
N GLU A 69 16.03 -5.39 15.17
CA GLU A 69 16.57 -4.25 14.45
C GLU A 69 15.98 -2.94 14.99
N GLU A 70 16.83 -1.94 15.14
CA GLU A 70 16.39 -0.59 15.47
C GLU A 70 15.68 0.07 14.27
N LEU A 71 14.60 0.79 14.54
CA LEU A 71 13.86 1.56 13.54
C LEU A 71 14.08 3.05 13.81
N ALA A 72 14.87 3.70 12.98
CA ALA A 72 15.27 5.10 13.16
C ALA A 72 14.45 6.08 12.28
N GLY A 73 13.20 5.74 11.96
CA GLY A 73 12.33 6.59 11.18
C GLY A 73 11.78 7.79 11.97
N TRP A 74 11.15 8.71 11.25
CA TRP A 74 10.41 9.85 11.77
C TRP A 74 9.05 9.90 11.07
N PRO A 75 8.14 8.97 11.38
CA PRO A 75 6.94 8.76 10.59
C PRO A 75 6.02 9.98 10.66
N LYS A 76 5.68 10.51 9.51
CA LYS A 76 4.74 11.62 9.34
C LYS A 76 3.33 11.15 9.02
N SER A 77 3.19 9.90 8.57
CA SER A 77 1.90 9.32 8.21
C SER A 77 1.87 7.81 8.41
N PHE A 78 0.66 7.29 8.66
CA PHE A 78 0.36 5.87 8.76
C PHE A 78 -0.83 5.52 7.88
N PRO A 79 -0.95 4.26 7.41
CA PRO A 79 -2.14 3.81 6.69
C PRO A 79 -3.39 4.00 7.54
N SER A 80 -4.44 4.60 6.98
CA SER A 80 -5.74 4.63 7.63
C SER A 80 -6.46 3.28 7.51
N VAL A 81 -7.36 2.99 8.43
CA VAL A 81 -8.24 1.81 8.35
C VAL A 81 -9.06 1.83 7.07
N ASP A 82 -9.53 3.00 6.65
CA ASP A 82 -10.25 3.16 5.39
C ASP A 82 -9.42 2.77 4.16
N LEU A 83 -8.13 3.14 4.13
CA LEU A 83 -7.23 2.68 3.07
C LEU A 83 -7.07 1.15 3.10
N VAL A 84 -6.88 0.57 4.28
CA VAL A 84 -6.73 -0.89 4.45
C VAL A 84 -7.97 -1.64 3.97
N ASN A 85 -9.16 -1.11 4.21
CA ASN A 85 -10.42 -1.71 3.76
C ASN A 85 -10.60 -1.69 2.23
N GLN A 86 -9.86 -0.85 1.50
CA GLN A 86 -9.90 -0.87 0.03
C GLN A 86 -9.25 -2.12 -0.58
N TYR A 87 -8.34 -2.78 0.14
CA TYR A 87 -7.74 -4.04 -0.31
C TYR A 87 -8.72 -5.18 -0.12
N LEU A 88 -9.29 -5.68 -1.21
CA LEU A 88 -10.30 -6.73 -1.19
C LEU A 88 -9.76 -8.06 -0.66
N VAL A 89 -10.65 -8.91 -0.24
CA VAL A 89 -10.39 -10.29 0.20
C VAL A 89 -10.98 -11.25 -0.82
N VAL A 90 -10.19 -12.23 -1.24
CA VAL A 90 -10.73 -13.36 -2.04
C VAL A 90 -11.42 -14.32 -1.08
N ASP A 91 -12.74 -14.37 -1.15
CA ASP A 91 -13.59 -15.18 -0.29
C ASP A 91 -13.62 -16.66 -0.76
N GLU A 92 -14.27 -17.52 0.01
CA GLU A 92 -14.37 -18.98 -0.27
C GLU A 92 -15.04 -19.31 -1.61
N ASP A 93 -15.89 -18.42 -2.11
CA ASP A 93 -16.52 -18.54 -3.43
C ASP A 93 -15.63 -18.06 -4.59
N GLY A 94 -14.38 -17.70 -4.32
CA GLY A 94 -13.41 -17.22 -5.31
C GLY A 94 -13.63 -15.78 -5.76
N LYS A 95 -14.58 -15.04 -5.17
CA LYS A 95 -14.84 -13.63 -5.51
C LYS A 95 -14.08 -12.69 -4.59
N ALA A 96 -13.64 -11.58 -5.16
CA ALA A 96 -13.05 -10.49 -4.38
C ALA A 96 -14.16 -9.62 -3.78
N LYS A 97 -14.15 -9.47 -2.45
CA LYS A 97 -15.17 -8.75 -1.66
C LYS A 97 -14.53 -7.82 -0.66
N GLU A 98 -15.29 -6.86 -0.16
CA GLU A 98 -14.92 -6.11 1.04
C GLU A 98 -14.90 -7.07 2.25
N TRP A 99 -14.05 -6.78 3.24
CA TRP A 99 -13.85 -7.70 4.37
C TRP A 99 -15.16 -8.09 5.07
N ASP A 100 -16.04 -7.13 5.33
CA ASP A 100 -17.31 -7.32 6.02
C ASP A 100 -18.38 -8.04 5.18
N GLU A 101 -18.16 -8.20 3.88
CA GLU A 101 -19.02 -8.97 2.97
C GLU A 101 -18.59 -10.44 2.83
N THR A 102 -17.45 -10.84 3.45
CA THR A 102 -16.89 -12.18 3.29
C THR A 102 -17.49 -13.21 4.25
N SER A 103 -17.45 -14.49 3.87
CA SER A 103 -17.73 -15.62 4.76
C SER A 103 -16.77 -15.67 5.94
N TYR A 104 -15.51 -15.22 5.74
CA TYR A 104 -14.52 -15.12 6.82
C TYR A 104 -14.92 -14.14 7.90
N TYR A 105 -15.54 -13.00 7.53
CA TYR A 105 -16.07 -12.03 8.49
C TYR A 105 -17.23 -12.61 9.30
N GLN A 106 -18.16 -13.31 8.66
CA GLN A 106 -19.26 -13.99 9.36
C GLN A 106 -18.73 -15.02 10.37
N ASN A 107 -17.74 -15.81 9.97
CA ASN A 107 -17.08 -16.76 10.86
C ASN A 107 -16.33 -16.08 12.01
N PHE A 108 -15.72 -14.91 11.77
CA PHE A 108 -15.06 -14.10 12.79
C PHE A 108 -16.09 -13.61 13.83
N LEU A 109 -17.22 -13.08 13.38
CA LEU A 109 -18.30 -12.64 14.27
C LEU A 109 -18.90 -13.79 15.08
N ALA A 110 -19.16 -14.95 14.44
CA ALA A 110 -19.69 -16.13 15.12
C ALA A 110 -18.77 -16.65 16.23
N LYS A 111 -17.47 -16.39 16.16
CA LYS A 111 -16.49 -16.69 17.20
C LYS A 111 -16.30 -15.57 18.23
N GLY A 112 -17.19 -14.59 18.26
CA GLY A 112 -17.19 -13.50 19.22
C GLY A 112 -16.34 -12.30 18.86
N GLY A 113 -15.87 -12.19 17.60
CA GLY A 113 -15.13 -11.02 17.11
C GLY A 113 -13.76 -10.82 17.74
N TYR A 114 -13.13 -11.87 18.26
CA TYR A 114 -11.79 -11.76 18.84
C TYR A 114 -10.74 -11.44 17.77
N VAL A 115 -9.74 -10.62 18.16
CA VAL A 115 -8.62 -10.28 17.30
C VAL A 115 -7.97 -11.56 16.77
N SER A 116 -8.05 -11.74 15.48
CA SER A 116 -7.51 -12.90 14.78
C SER A 116 -6.81 -12.41 13.52
N ASN A 117 -5.72 -13.10 13.14
CA ASN A 117 -5.04 -12.83 11.87
C ASN A 117 -5.92 -13.14 10.64
N ALA A 118 -7.14 -13.63 10.84
CA ALA A 118 -8.08 -13.93 9.76
C ALA A 118 -8.38 -12.70 8.90
N ILE A 119 -8.46 -11.51 9.52
CA ILE A 119 -8.70 -10.24 8.81
C ILE A 119 -7.59 -9.88 7.82
N TYR A 120 -6.41 -10.50 7.94
CA TYR A 120 -5.25 -10.24 7.08
C TYR A 120 -5.02 -11.32 6.04
N LYS A 121 -5.86 -12.37 5.98
CA LYS A 121 -5.69 -13.48 5.03
C LYS A 121 -6.42 -13.21 3.72
N ASN A 122 -5.91 -13.83 2.66
CA ASN A 122 -6.51 -13.85 1.33
C ASN A 122 -6.82 -12.48 0.73
N ARG A 123 -6.09 -11.45 1.17
CA ARG A 123 -6.23 -10.10 0.65
C ARG A 123 -5.49 -9.94 -0.68
N ASP A 124 -5.90 -8.93 -1.41
CA ASP A 124 -5.13 -8.37 -2.52
C ASP A 124 -3.62 -8.39 -2.22
N ASN A 125 -2.80 -8.92 -3.10
CA ASN A 125 -1.36 -9.09 -2.89
C ASN A 125 -0.65 -7.75 -2.62
N ARG A 126 -1.18 -6.65 -3.16
CA ARG A 126 -0.67 -5.30 -2.89
C ARG A 126 -0.85 -4.88 -1.44
N PHE A 127 -1.80 -5.46 -0.70
CA PHE A 127 -1.90 -5.26 0.74
C PHE A 127 -0.59 -5.67 1.43
N TYR A 128 -0.12 -6.88 1.17
CA TYR A 128 1.11 -7.39 1.79
C TYR A 128 2.36 -6.67 1.30
N ALA A 129 2.35 -6.16 0.07
CA ALA A 129 3.44 -5.39 -0.51
C ALA A 129 3.50 -3.94 -0.01
N SER A 130 2.37 -3.38 0.44
CA SER A 130 2.25 -1.96 0.75
C SER A 130 2.06 -1.65 2.23
N ILE A 131 1.53 -2.62 3.01
CA ILE A 131 1.12 -2.44 4.39
C ILE A 131 1.75 -3.54 5.25
N ALA A 132 2.33 -3.18 6.38
CA ALA A 132 2.66 -4.12 7.44
C ALA A 132 1.65 -3.95 8.57
N GLN A 133 1.11 -5.08 9.04
CA GLN A 133 0.08 -5.19 10.06
C GLN A 133 0.61 -5.90 11.30
N ASP A 134 -0.18 -5.90 12.36
CA ASP A 134 0.16 -6.64 13.59
C ASP A 134 0.49 -8.09 13.29
N SER A 135 1.53 -8.60 13.91
CA SER A 135 2.06 -9.96 13.76
C SER A 135 2.66 -10.28 12.38
N SER A 136 2.94 -9.27 11.55
CA SER A 136 3.70 -9.45 10.30
C SER A 136 5.21 -9.28 10.51
N ASN A 137 5.99 -9.79 9.55
CA ASN A 137 7.42 -9.51 9.51
C ASN A 137 7.66 -8.12 8.91
N TYR A 138 8.53 -7.33 9.53
CA TYR A 138 8.96 -6.01 9.10
C TYR A 138 10.37 -5.75 9.61
N PHE A 139 11.36 -5.49 8.73
CA PHE A 139 12.78 -5.37 9.09
C PHE A 139 13.27 -6.53 9.95
N LYS A 140 13.04 -7.77 9.53
CA LYS A 140 13.39 -9.01 10.27
C LYS A 140 12.73 -9.15 11.65
N ASN A 141 11.83 -8.25 12.01
CA ASN A 141 11.08 -8.30 13.26
C ASN A 141 9.67 -8.83 13.02
N THR A 142 9.13 -9.60 13.96
CA THR A 142 7.68 -9.76 14.08
C THR A 142 7.15 -8.54 14.83
N ILE A 143 6.49 -7.64 14.12
CA ILE A 143 5.95 -6.41 14.72
C ILE A 143 4.61 -6.68 15.40
N THR A 144 4.40 -6.02 16.54
CA THR A 144 3.14 -6.09 17.29
C THR A 144 2.68 -4.67 17.64
N MET A 145 1.51 -4.28 17.12
CA MET A 145 0.97 -2.93 17.24
C MET A 145 -0.19 -2.82 18.22
N ARG A 146 -0.66 -3.95 18.78
CA ARG A 146 -1.61 -3.98 19.88
C ARG A 146 -1.04 -3.38 21.15
N LYS A 147 -1.89 -3.03 22.11
CA LYS A 147 -1.48 -2.48 23.42
C LYS A 147 -0.34 -3.33 24.03
N LYS A 148 0.73 -2.70 24.45
CA LYS A 148 1.99 -3.32 24.92
C LYS A 148 2.75 -4.12 23.86
N GLY A 149 2.44 -3.94 22.58
CA GLY A 149 3.24 -4.49 21.48
C GLY A 149 4.57 -3.76 21.32
N ASN A 150 5.50 -4.36 20.57
CA ASN A 150 6.85 -3.81 20.38
C ASN A 150 6.88 -2.52 19.51
N LEU A 151 5.81 -2.21 18.79
CA LEU A 151 5.58 -0.92 18.13
C LEU A 151 4.45 -0.11 18.77
N ASN A 152 3.99 -0.48 19.97
CA ASN A 152 2.98 0.27 20.74
C ASN A 152 3.40 0.33 22.21
N TRP A 153 4.61 0.82 22.46
CA TRP A 153 5.25 0.89 23.77
C TRP A 153 4.83 2.15 24.55
N ALA A 154 4.30 3.18 23.87
CA ALA A 154 4.00 4.45 24.49
C ALA A 154 2.92 4.31 25.58
N SER A 155 3.21 4.78 26.76
CA SER A 155 2.27 4.82 27.88
C SER A 155 1.54 6.17 28.02
N LYS A 156 2.06 7.22 27.37
CA LYS A 156 1.55 8.59 27.43
C LYS A 156 1.41 9.19 26.02
N ALA A 157 0.42 10.05 25.85
CA ALA A 157 0.16 10.71 24.58
C ALA A 157 1.37 11.48 24.01
N ALA A 158 2.22 12.05 24.86
CA ALA A 158 3.43 12.76 24.45
C ALA A 158 4.55 11.86 23.90
N GLU A 159 4.43 10.54 24.08
CA GLU A 159 5.45 9.57 23.68
C GLU A 159 5.08 8.80 22.43
N ILE A 160 3.91 9.06 21.83
CA ILE A 160 3.37 8.29 20.69
C ILE A 160 3.94 8.68 19.31
N TRP A 161 4.77 9.70 19.24
CA TRP A 161 5.24 10.27 17.96
C TRP A 161 5.90 9.26 17.00
N GLY A 162 6.48 8.18 17.49
CA GLY A 162 7.08 7.11 16.67
C GLY A 162 6.19 5.88 16.51
N THR A 163 5.02 5.86 17.12
CA THR A 163 4.15 4.70 17.25
C THR A 163 3.03 4.70 16.19
N PRO A 164 2.76 3.59 15.51
CA PRO A 164 1.71 3.50 14.49
C PRO A 164 0.31 3.53 15.14
N ILE A 165 -0.25 4.73 15.24
CA ILE A 165 -1.55 4.98 15.91
C ILE A 165 -2.75 4.32 15.22
N SER A 166 -2.64 4.01 13.93
CA SER A 166 -3.68 3.30 13.17
C SER A 166 -3.61 1.77 13.31
N GLY A 167 -2.54 1.23 13.89
CA GLY A 167 -2.25 -0.20 13.91
C GLY A 167 -1.67 -0.76 12.61
N TYR A 168 -1.22 0.12 11.71
CA TYR A 168 -0.59 -0.22 10.44
C TYR A 168 0.60 0.67 10.17
N VAL A 169 1.59 0.15 9.42
CA VAL A 169 2.71 0.93 8.90
C VAL A 169 2.83 0.73 7.39
N TYR A 170 3.40 1.73 6.72
CA TYR A 170 3.67 1.61 5.30
C TYR A 170 4.88 0.73 5.03
N ARG A 171 4.76 -0.07 3.98
CA ARG A 171 5.82 -0.94 3.46
C ARG A 171 6.23 -0.52 2.06
N LYS A 172 5.29 -0.09 1.22
CA LYS A 172 5.58 0.35 -0.16
C LYS A 172 6.54 1.52 -0.15
N GLY A 173 7.68 1.33 -0.83
CA GLY A 173 8.76 2.29 -0.91
C GLY A 173 9.73 2.27 0.28
N VAL A 174 9.69 1.25 1.13
CA VAL A 174 10.60 1.06 2.26
C VAL A 174 11.49 -0.16 2.03
N TYR A 175 12.80 0.01 2.13
CA TYR A 175 13.80 -1.04 1.87
C TYR A 175 14.07 -1.86 3.12
N GLU A 176 13.18 -2.80 3.43
CA GLU A 176 13.25 -3.63 4.65
C GLU A 176 14.46 -4.56 4.73
N ALA A 177 15.12 -4.85 3.59
CA ALA A 177 16.33 -5.67 3.55
C ALA A 177 17.59 -4.90 3.98
N VAL A 178 17.51 -3.58 4.01
CA VAL A 178 18.63 -2.68 4.32
C VAL A 178 18.45 -2.12 5.73
N ARG A 179 19.56 -1.96 6.47
CA ARG A 179 19.52 -1.25 7.74
C ARG A 179 19.32 0.24 7.48
N LEU A 180 18.25 0.80 8.01
CA LEU A 180 17.86 2.20 7.80
C LEU A 180 18.06 2.99 9.10
N LEU A 181 19.28 3.37 9.40
CA LEU A 181 19.65 4.28 10.49
C LEU A 181 20.01 5.66 9.94
N ASN A 182 19.84 6.70 10.75
CA ASN A 182 19.88 8.10 10.33
C ASN A 182 21.05 8.46 9.40
N SER A 183 22.26 8.04 9.72
CA SER A 183 23.47 8.38 8.96
C SER A 183 23.96 7.28 8.03
N GLU A 184 23.19 6.18 7.86
CA GLU A 184 23.60 5.10 6.98
C GLU A 184 23.49 5.49 5.50
N PRO A 185 24.52 5.23 4.69
CA PRO A 185 24.46 5.43 3.24
C PRO A 185 23.29 4.64 2.64
N THR A 186 22.46 5.30 1.86
CA THR A 186 21.23 4.70 1.37
C THR A 186 20.94 5.12 -0.06
N SER A 187 21.08 4.19 -1.01
CA SER A 187 20.50 4.37 -2.34
C SER A 187 18.99 4.31 -2.24
N TYR A 188 18.28 5.09 -3.05
CA TYR A 188 16.83 4.96 -3.15
C TYR A 188 16.31 5.46 -4.48
N HIS A 189 15.07 5.08 -4.80
CA HIS A 189 14.38 5.58 -5.98
C HIS A 189 12.95 6.02 -5.65
N TYR A 190 12.41 6.83 -6.54
CA TYR A 190 11.01 7.23 -6.52
C TYR A 190 10.43 7.11 -7.93
N VAL A 191 9.42 6.24 -8.08
CA VAL A 191 8.78 5.98 -9.38
C VAL A 191 7.86 7.15 -9.74
N LEU A 192 8.12 7.78 -10.90
CA LEU A 192 7.34 8.91 -11.41
C LEU A 192 6.31 8.46 -12.44
N LEU A 193 6.70 7.55 -13.33
CA LEU A 193 5.86 7.02 -14.39
C LEU A 193 6.15 5.53 -14.61
N ARG A 194 5.10 4.72 -14.70
CA ARG A 194 5.16 3.29 -14.98
C ARG A 194 3.96 2.81 -15.78
N LEU A 195 4.06 1.59 -16.31
CA LEU A 195 3.04 1.02 -17.19
C LEU A 195 1.68 0.88 -16.49
N GLY A 196 1.64 0.39 -15.23
CA GLY A 196 0.39 0.24 -14.47
C GLY A 196 -0.37 1.56 -14.33
N ARG A 197 0.34 2.67 -14.03
CA ARG A 197 -0.26 4.02 -14.06
C ARG A 197 -0.83 4.36 -15.43
N SER A 198 -0.12 4.01 -16.50
CA SER A 198 -0.56 4.29 -17.87
C SER A 198 -1.83 3.53 -18.23
N TYR A 199 -1.95 2.26 -17.78
CA TYR A 199 -3.18 1.48 -17.96
C TYR A 199 -4.36 2.12 -17.24
N LEU A 200 -4.19 2.55 -15.99
CA LEU A 200 -5.25 3.21 -15.24
C LEU A 200 -5.61 4.59 -15.81
N ASN A 201 -4.65 5.33 -16.36
CA ASN A 201 -4.96 6.57 -17.07
C ASN A 201 -5.82 6.30 -18.31
N TYR A 202 -5.50 5.24 -19.06
CA TYR A 202 -6.29 4.87 -20.24
C TYR A 202 -7.68 4.36 -19.85
N ALA A 203 -7.79 3.56 -18.78
CA ALA A 203 -9.07 3.10 -18.25
C ALA A 203 -9.99 4.28 -17.89
N GLU A 204 -9.46 5.34 -17.26
CA GLU A 204 -10.23 6.55 -16.95
C GLU A 204 -10.77 7.22 -18.23
N VAL A 205 -9.94 7.34 -19.26
CA VAL A 205 -10.36 7.90 -20.54
C VAL A 205 -11.51 7.06 -21.16
N MET A 206 -11.42 5.73 -21.07
CA MET A 206 -12.47 4.84 -21.56
C MET A 206 -13.78 5.02 -20.77
N LEU A 207 -13.70 5.12 -19.44
CA LEU A 207 -14.87 5.41 -18.60
C LEU A 207 -15.52 6.76 -18.95
N ARG A 208 -14.71 7.81 -19.13
CA ARG A 208 -15.18 9.13 -19.54
C ARG A 208 -15.88 9.12 -20.93
N GLN A 209 -15.52 8.17 -21.76
CA GLN A 209 -16.17 7.96 -23.07
C GLN A 209 -17.32 6.94 -23.01
N ASN A 210 -17.72 6.50 -21.81
CA ASN A 210 -18.73 5.45 -21.59
C ASN A 210 -18.41 4.10 -22.27
N LYS A 211 -17.12 3.82 -22.50
CA LYS A 211 -16.62 2.55 -23.04
C LYS A 211 -16.25 1.60 -21.90
N VAL A 212 -17.26 1.18 -21.14
CA VAL A 212 -17.10 0.45 -19.87
C VAL A 212 -16.28 -0.81 -20.02
N ASN A 213 -16.59 -1.69 -20.97
CA ASN A 213 -15.86 -2.96 -21.15
C ASN A 213 -14.39 -2.75 -21.51
N ALA A 214 -14.08 -1.73 -22.32
CA ALA A 214 -12.69 -1.39 -22.62
C ALA A 214 -11.94 -0.88 -21.37
N ALA A 215 -12.61 -0.14 -20.51
CA ALA A 215 -12.01 0.29 -19.24
C ALA A 215 -11.73 -0.90 -18.31
N ILE A 216 -12.68 -1.83 -18.18
CA ILE A 216 -12.54 -3.03 -17.36
C ILE A 216 -11.32 -3.87 -17.80
N GLU A 217 -11.10 -4.02 -19.10
CA GLU A 217 -9.92 -4.71 -19.64
C GLU A 217 -8.60 -4.13 -19.07
N TYR A 218 -8.48 -2.80 -19.03
CA TYR A 218 -7.27 -2.14 -18.53
C TYR A 218 -7.19 -2.09 -17.00
N ILE A 219 -8.31 -2.04 -16.30
CA ILE A 219 -8.35 -2.23 -14.84
C ILE A 219 -7.87 -3.63 -14.47
N ASN A 220 -8.33 -4.65 -15.18
CA ASN A 220 -7.96 -6.04 -14.92
C ASN A 220 -6.47 -6.31 -15.08
N LYS A 221 -5.74 -5.55 -15.90
CA LYS A 221 -4.28 -5.74 -16.04
C LYS A 221 -3.53 -5.56 -14.70
N THR A 222 -3.79 -4.50 -13.97
CA THR A 222 -3.16 -4.29 -12.65
C THR A 222 -3.82 -5.15 -11.57
N ARG A 223 -5.14 -5.27 -11.61
CA ARG A 223 -5.91 -6.06 -10.65
C ARG A 223 -5.47 -7.51 -10.57
N THR A 224 -5.23 -8.14 -11.71
CA THR A 224 -4.82 -9.56 -11.75
C THR A 224 -3.33 -9.74 -11.50
N VAL A 225 -2.47 -8.97 -12.19
CA VAL A 225 -1.01 -9.17 -12.11
C VAL A 225 -0.46 -8.72 -10.76
N HIS A 226 -0.80 -7.53 -10.30
CA HIS A 226 -0.30 -7.01 -9.02
C HIS A 226 -1.16 -7.44 -7.83
N GLY A 227 -2.49 -7.41 -8.02
CA GLY A 227 -3.44 -7.72 -6.94
C GLY A 227 -3.63 -9.20 -6.71
N GLY A 228 -3.41 -10.06 -7.71
CA GLY A 228 -3.77 -11.47 -7.63
C GLY A 228 -5.27 -11.69 -7.46
N LEU A 229 -6.07 -10.69 -7.79
CA LEU A 229 -7.52 -10.76 -7.67
C LEU A 229 -8.16 -11.35 -8.94
N PRO A 230 -9.34 -11.98 -8.83
CA PRO A 230 -10.11 -12.36 -10.00
C PRO A 230 -10.49 -11.14 -10.84
N GLU A 231 -10.61 -11.34 -12.14
CA GLU A 231 -11.03 -10.29 -13.07
C GLU A 231 -12.42 -9.73 -12.72
N LEU A 232 -12.60 -8.44 -12.94
CA LEU A 232 -13.93 -7.85 -13.01
C LEU A 232 -14.67 -8.41 -14.22
N PRO A 233 -15.95 -8.77 -14.09
CA PRO A 233 -16.72 -9.28 -15.21
C PRO A 233 -17.02 -8.16 -16.23
N SER A 234 -17.24 -8.55 -17.47
CA SER A 234 -17.84 -7.67 -18.48
C SER A 234 -19.28 -7.35 -18.11
N GLY A 235 -19.78 -6.22 -18.61
CA GLY A 235 -21.19 -5.84 -18.48
C GLY A 235 -21.55 -5.15 -17.16
N LEU A 236 -20.56 -4.69 -16.38
CA LEU A 236 -20.82 -3.77 -15.27
C LEU A 236 -21.49 -2.49 -15.78
N SER A 237 -22.34 -1.91 -14.95
CA SER A 237 -22.81 -0.54 -15.15
C SER A 237 -21.65 0.46 -15.11
N ALA A 238 -21.85 1.64 -15.67
CA ALA A 238 -20.84 2.70 -15.60
C ALA A 238 -20.52 3.09 -14.15
N GLU A 239 -21.51 3.11 -13.25
CA GLU A 239 -21.34 3.44 -11.84
C GLU A 239 -20.48 2.40 -11.13
N GLU A 240 -20.78 1.10 -11.31
CA GLU A 240 -19.98 0.01 -10.73
C GLU A 240 -18.53 0.03 -11.25
N ALA A 241 -18.35 0.23 -12.56
CA ALA A 241 -17.01 0.31 -13.15
C ALA A 241 -16.22 1.51 -12.63
N TRP A 242 -16.85 2.67 -12.40
CA TRP A 242 -16.22 3.82 -11.76
C TRP A 242 -15.85 3.55 -10.31
N LYS A 243 -16.71 2.86 -9.53
CA LYS A 243 -16.41 2.46 -8.15
C LYS A 243 -15.15 1.58 -8.11
N GLU A 244 -15.12 0.54 -8.94
CA GLU A 244 -13.97 -0.38 -9.01
C GLU A 244 -12.70 0.30 -9.53
N TYR A 245 -12.81 1.18 -10.53
CA TYR A 245 -11.68 1.97 -11.03
C TYR A 245 -11.09 2.88 -9.94
N LYS A 246 -11.93 3.61 -9.20
CA LYS A 246 -11.47 4.52 -8.13
C LYS A 246 -10.76 3.73 -7.02
N ARG A 247 -11.27 2.54 -6.66
CA ARG A 247 -10.64 1.60 -5.72
C ARG A 247 -9.28 1.13 -6.26
N GLU A 248 -9.27 0.58 -7.47
CA GLU A 248 -8.06 0.06 -8.10
C GLU A 248 -6.97 1.13 -8.16
N ARG A 249 -7.31 2.32 -8.62
CA ARG A 249 -6.36 3.43 -8.70
C ARG A 249 -5.81 3.84 -7.34
N ARG A 250 -6.63 3.85 -6.30
CA ARG A 250 -6.23 4.24 -4.95
C ARG A 250 -5.18 3.31 -4.37
N ILE A 251 -5.38 2.00 -4.50
CA ILE A 251 -4.45 1.00 -3.94
C ILE A 251 -3.23 0.80 -4.83
N GLU A 252 -3.40 0.81 -6.14
CA GLU A 252 -2.33 0.63 -7.11
C GLU A 252 -1.31 1.77 -7.03
N LEU A 253 -1.77 3.01 -6.99
CA LEU A 253 -0.92 4.21 -7.01
C LEU A 253 -0.65 4.80 -5.62
N LEU A 254 -0.80 4.00 -4.56
CA LEU A 254 -0.42 4.40 -3.21
C LEU A 254 1.03 4.91 -3.18
N HIS A 255 1.29 6.04 -2.53
CA HIS A 255 2.60 6.71 -2.42
C HIS A 255 3.23 7.16 -3.76
N GLU A 256 2.46 7.24 -4.83
CA GLU A 256 2.94 7.74 -6.12
C GLU A 256 2.43 9.14 -6.44
N ASN A 257 2.11 9.94 -5.43
CA ASN A 257 1.61 11.31 -5.57
C ASN A 257 0.39 11.43 -6.49
N ASP A 258 -0.54 10.47 -6.42
CA ASP A 258 -1.70 10.39 -7.31
C ASP A 258 -3.02 10.81 -6.66
N ARG A 259 -3.28 10.37 -5.42
CA ARG A 259 -4.60 10.47 -4.77
C ARG A 259 -5.17 11.87 -4.76
N TYR A 260 -4.39 12.86 -4.34
CA TYR A 260 -4.81 14.26 -4.28
C TYR A 260 -5.25 14.78 -5.64
N TRP A 261 -4.45 14.56 -6.67
CA TRP A 261 -4.75 15.03 -8.02
C TRP A 261 -5.93 14.29 -8.66
N SER A 262 -6.10 13.02 -8.34
CA SER A 262 -7.25 12.23 -8.78
C SER A 262 -8.55 12.75 -8.16
N LEU A 263 -8.57 13.03 -6.86
CA LEU A 263 -9.73 13.62 -6.18
C LEU A 263 -10.09 14.99 -6.74
N LEU A 264 -9.09 15.86 -6.97
CA LEU A 264 -9.31 17.16 -7.61
C LEU A 264 -9.97 17.03 -8.99
N ARG A 265 -9.44 16.12 -9.80
CA ARG A 265 -9.93 15.89 -11.17
C ARG A 265 -11.34 15.33 -11.19
N TRP A 266 -11.62 14.36 -10.32
CA TRP A 266 -12.95 13.75 -10.22
C TRP A 266 -13.96 14.71 -9.60
N GLY A 267 -13.62 15.37 -8.51
CA GLY A 267 -14.48 16.35 -7.85
C GLY A 267 -14.91 17.48 -8.79
N LYS A 268 -13.97 18.03 -9.58
CA LYS A 268 -14.30 19.05 -10.59
C LYS A 268 -15.23 18.52 -11.69
N ALA A 269 -14.97 17.29 -12.19
CA ALA A 269 -15.75 16.70 -13.27
C ALA A 269 -17.14 16.25 -12.81
N ASP A 270 -17.25 15.78 -11.57
CA ASP A 270 -18.49 15.23 -11.02
C ASP A 270 -19.30 16.27 -10.23
N GLY A 271 -18.82 17.53 -10.18
CA GLY A 271 -19.47 18.63 -9.45
C GLY A 271 -19.40 18.47 -7.91
N LEU A 272 -18.56 17.58 -7.42
CA LEU A 272 -18.38 17.35 -5.98
C LEU A 272 -17.40 18.35 -5.38
N GLU A 273 -17.67 18.77 -4.15
CA GLU A 273 -16.70 19.52 -3.37
C GLU A 273 -15.61 18.57 -2.87
N ILE A 274 -14.36 18.86 -3.21
CA ILE A 274 -13.21 18.03 -2.87
C ILE A 274 -13.10 17.72 -1.38
N VAL A 275 -13.56 18.63 -0.52
CA VAL A 275 -13.57 18.46 0.93
C VAL A 275 -14.43 17.27 1.37
N LYS A 276 -15.50 16.95 0.66
CA LYS A 276 -16.38 15.81 0.97
C LYS A 276 -15.73 14.46 0.68
N GLU A 277 -14.76 14.42 -0.24
CA GLU A 277 -14.03 13.20 -0.56
C GLU A 277 -12.71 13.04 0.23
N LEU A 278 -12.24 14.12 0.86
CA LEU A 278 -11.04 14.11 1.69
C LEU A 278 -11.34 13.82 3.17
N ASN A 279 -12.59 13.96 3.58
CA ASN A 279 -13.09 13.60 4.92
C ASN A 279 -13.68 12.19 4.90
#